data_ab0d97ef5955073cfebe3625d5f45fdd
#
_entry.id   ab0d97ef5955073cfebe3625d5f45fdd
#
_cell.length_a   1.000
_cell.length_b   1.000
_cell.length_c   1.000
_cell.angle_alpha   90.00
_cell.angle_beta   90.00
_cell.angle_gamma   90.00
#
_symmetry.space_group_name_H-M   'P 1'
#
loop_
_entity.id
_entity.type
_entity.pdbx_description
1 polymer ?
#
loop_
_entity_poly.entity_id
_entity_poly.type
_entity_poly.pdbx_seq_one_letter_code
_entity_poly.pdbx_strand_id
1 'polypeptide(L)'
;YDALGGNYEDTVRRLYNEKLVEKFLFKFEEDPSFENLKKALEEEDLEAAFRAAYTLKGVAQNMGFDNLAESSSVLTEALRSRKVMPDAEQVEEVCKDYNKIRETITEYKKR
;
A
#
# COMPACT_ATOMS: atom_id res chain seq x y z
N TYR A 1 -4.37 -4.81 14.96
CA TYR A 1 -3.04 -5.08 14.37
C TYR A 1 -3.16 -6.00 13.18
N ASP A 2 -4.00 -7.00 13.29
CA ASP A 2 -4.27 -7.89 12.16
C ASP A 2 -4.78 -7.10 10.97
N ALA A 3 -5.54 -6.03 11.21
CA ALA A 3 -6.06 -5.17 10.16
C ALA A 3 -4.96 -4.45 9.38
N LEU A 4 -3.76 -4.30 9.96
CA LEU A 4 -2.63 -3.62 9.33
C LEU A 4 -1.59 -4.59 8.75
N GLY A 5 -1.91 -5.88 8.70
CA GLY A 5 -1.04 -6.86 8.09
C GLY A 5 0.08 -7.38 8.97
N GLY A 6 -0.06 -7.25 10.28
CA GLY A 6 0.79 -7.95 11.22
C GLY A 6 1.97 -7.21 11.83
N ASN A 7 2.47 -6.15 11.17
CA ASN A 7 3.68 -5.48 11.65
C ASN A 7 3.48 -4.08 12.24
N TYR A 8 2.23 -3.70 12.51
CA TYR A 8 1.95 -2.38 13.05
C TYR A 8 2.57 -2.18 14.42
N GLU A 9 2.47 -3.19 15.26
CA GLU A 9 2.99 -3.13 16.63
C GLU A 9 4.50 -2.92 16.67
N ASP A 10 5.23 -3.60 15.80
CA ASP A 10 6.67 -3.41 15.69
C ASP A 10 7.02 -2.01 15.19
N THR A 11 6.23 -1.47 14.27
CA THR A 11 6.42 -0.12 13.78
C THR A 11 6.25 0.89 14.92
N VAL A 12 5.21 0.71 15.75
CA VAL A 12 4.98 1.57 16.90
C VAL A 12 6.16 1.51 17.86
N ARG A 13 6.65 0.32 18.16
CA ARG A 13 7.81 0.14 19.07
C ARG A 13 9.06 0.82 18.56
N ARG A 14 9.34 0.71 17.27
CA ARG A 14 10.53 1.34 16.69
C ARG A 14 10.47 2.85 16.75
N LEU A 15 9.28 3.42 16.65
CA LEU A 15 9.11 4.86 16.65
C LEU A 15 9.02 5.44 18.07
N TYR A 16 8.71 4.62 19.06
CA TYR A 16 8.62 4.99 20.48
C TYR A 16 7.74 6.19 20.77
N ASN A 17 6.86 6.59 19.83
CA ASN A 17 6.11 7.83 19.99
C ASN A 17 4.86 7.80 19.11
N GLU A 18 3.68 7.93 19.77
CA GLU A 18 2.40 7.95 19.06
C GLU A 18 2.30 9.07 18.03
N LYS A 19 2.90 10.22 18.32
CA LYS A 19 2.88 11.34 17.39
C LYS A 19 3.64 11.03 16.10
N LEU A 20 4.74 10.30 16.21
CA LEU A 20 5.48 9.87 15.04
C LEU A 20 4.69 8.85 14.23
N VAL A 21 4.04 7.91 14.91
CA VAL A 21 3.17 6.93 14.26
C VAL A 21 2.05 7.66 13.52
N GLU A 22 1.38 8.60 14.19
CA GLU A 22 0.31 9.39 13.61
C GLU A 22 0.79 10.14 12.36
N LYS A 23 1.95 10.77 12.44
CA LYS A 23 2.54 11.49 11.31
C LYS A 23 2.81 10.55 10.14
N PHE A 24 3.33 9.36 10.39
CA PHE A 24 3.57 8.37 9.35
C PHE A 24 2.27 7.88 8.71
N LEU A 25 1.24 7.65 9.53
CA LEU A 25 -0.05 7.22 9.03
C LEU A 25 -0.68 8.29 8.15
N PHE A 26 -0.56 9.56 8.53
CA PHE A 26 -1.06 10.66 7.71
C PHE A 26 -0.30 10.75 6.39
N LYS A 27 1.01 10.56 6.41
CA LYS A 27 1.81 10.53 5.18
C LYS A 27 1.38 9.40 4.25
N PHE A 28 1.08 8.23 4.81
CA PHE A 28 0.59 7.11 4.03
C PHE A 28 -0.73 7.46 3.37
N GLU A 29 -1.65 8.07 4.13
CA GLU A 29 -2.96 8.46 3.61
C GLU A 29 -2.85 9.48 2.48
N GLU A 30 -1.88 10.38 2.56
CA GLU A 30 -1.66 11.41 1.54
C GLU A 30 -0.85 10.92 0.34
N ASP A 31 -0.26 9.73 0.45
CA ASP A 31 0.60 9.20 -0.61
C ASP A 31 -0.23 8.90 -1.86
N PRO A 32 0.17 9.42 -3.03
CA PRO A 32 -0.62 9.28 -4.25
C PRO A 32 -0.39 7.96 -4.99
N SER A 33 0.48 7.08 -4.50
CA SER A 33 0.88 5.88 -5.23
C SER A 33 -0.30 4.98 -5.59
N PHE A 34 -1.22 4.77 -4.65
CA PHE A 34 -2.38 3.90 -4.91
C PHE A 34 -3.31 4.51 -5.95
N GLU A 35 -3.59 5.80 -5.85
CA GLU A 35 -4.44 6.49 -6.84
C GLU A 35 -3.78 6.50 -8.21
N ASN A 36 -2.47 6.72 -8.26
CA ASN A 36 -1.71 6.68 -9.50
C ASN A 36 -1.75 5.28 -10.12
N LEU A 37 -1.65 4.24 -9.29
CA LEU A 37 -1.74 2.87 -9.75
C LEU A 37 -3.11 2.59 -10.38
N LYS A 38 -4.18 2.96 -9.70
CA LYS A 38 -5.54 2.77 -10.20
C LYS A 38 -5.75 3.48 -11.53
N LYS A 39 -5.33 4.74 -11.60
CA LYS A 39 -5.47 5.53 -12.82
C LYS A 39 -4.67 4.92 -13.97
N ALA A 40 -3.44 4.50 -13.71
CA ALA A 40 -2.60 3.90 -14.73
C ALA A 40 -3.19 2.60 -15.25
N LEU A 41 -3.78 1.79 -14.39
CA LEU A 41 -4.43 0.54 -14.80
C LEU A 41 -5.67 0.82 -15.64
N GLU A 42 -6.46 1.83 -15.26
CA GLU A 42 -7.64 2.22 -16.03
C GLU A 42 -7.26 2.71 -17.44
N GLU A 43 -6.14 3.42 -17.55
CA GLU A 43 -5.62 3.92 -18.82
C GLU A 43 -4.79 2.89 -19.57
N GLU A 44 -4.59 1.72 -18.98
CA GLU A 44 -3.72 0.67 -19.52
C GLU A 44 -2.30 1.15 -19.77
N ASP A 45 -1.85 2.13 -18.96
CA ASP A 45 -0.47 2.61 -18.99
C ASP A 45 0.36 1.74 -18.08
N LEU A 46 0.89 0.65 -18.65
CA LEU A 46 1.58 -0.38 -17.88
C LEU A 46 2.90 0.10 -17.27
N GLU A 47 3.57 1.05 -17.91
CA GLU A 47 4.79 1.59 -17.35
C GLU A 47 4.50 2.43 -16.11
N ALA A 48 3.48 3.31 -16.18
CA ALA A 48 3.08 4.09 -15.02
C ALA A 48 2.55 3.19 -13.92
N ALA A 49 1.80 2.14 -14.28
CA ALA A 49 1.29 1.18 -13.31
C ALA A 49 2.44 0.45 -12.60
N PHE A 50 3.47 0.04 -13.35
CA PHE A 50 4.63 -0.59 -12.75
C PHE A 50 5.31 0.32 -11.72
N ARG A 51 5.55 1.57 -12.10
CA ARG A 51 6.19 2.55 -11.21
C ARG A 51 5.37 2.78 -9.95
N ALA A 52 4.06 2.92 -10.11
CA ALA A 52 3.17 3.16 -8.97
C ALA A 52 3.12 1.95 -8.04
N ALA A 53 3.05 0.74 -8.58
CA ALA A 53 3.07 -0.48 -7.79
C ALA A 53 4.38 -0.63 -7.03
N TYR A 54 5.50 -0.36 -7.69
CA TYR A 54 6.81 -0.40 -7.07
C TYR A 54 6.92 0.59 -5.91
N THR A 55 6.45 1.81 -6.12
CA THR A 55 6.47 2.85 -5.09
C THR A 55 5.57 2.47 -3.92
N LEU A 56 4.39 1.94 -4.20
CA LEU A 56 3.46 1.50 -3.16
C LEU A 56 4.07 0.37 -2.32
N LYS A 57 4.74 -0.57 -2.98
CA LYS A 57 5.47 -1.63 -2.29
C LYS A 57 6.48 -1.05 -1.30
N GLY A 58 7.28 -0.07 -1.74
CA GLY A 58 8.28 0.56 -0.88
C GLY A 58 7.66 1.28 0.30
N VAL A 59 6.58 2.01 0.06
CA VAL A 59 5.84 2.70 1.14
C VAL A 59 5.31 1.69 2.16
N ALA A 60 4.70 0.60 1.68
CA ALA A 60 4.16 -0.43 2.56
C ALA A 60 5.26 -1.08 3.40
N GLN A 61 6.42 -1.35 2.80
CA GLN A 61 7.55 -1.93 3.53
C GLN A 61 8.06 -0.99 4.61
N ASN A 62 8.17 0.29 4.30
CA ASN A 62 8.62 1.30 5.26
C ASN A 62 7.67 1.43 6.45
N MET A 63 6.39 1.25 6.20
CA MET A 63 5.36 1.35 7.25
C MET A 63 5.14 0.05 8.00
N GLY A 64 5.74 -1.06 7.54
CA GLY A 64 5.53 -2.36 8.16
C GLY A 64 4.18 -3.00 7.82
N PHE A 65 3.56 -2.58 6.74
CA PHE A 65 2.27 -3.14 6.28
C PHE A 65 2.54 -4.37 5.42
N ASP A 66 2.76 -5.51 6.06
CA ASP A 66 3.23 -6.72 5.39
C ASP A 66 2.30 -7.22 4.30
N ASN A 67 0.99 -7.23 4.53
CA ASN A 67 0.05 -7.73 3.53
C ASN A 67 0.06 -6.86 2.29
N LEU A 68 0.03 -5.55 2.47
CA LEU A 68 0.08 -4.63 1.34
C LEU A 68 1.44 -4.71 0.62
N ALA A 69 2.52 -4.83 1.38
CA ALA A 69 3.85 -4.97 0.78
C ALA A 69 3.92 -6.23 -0.09
N GLU A 70 3.36 -7.35 0.38
CA GLU A 70 3.34 -8.59 -0.37
C GLU A 70 2.48 -8.50 -1.61
N SER A 71 1.24 -8.02 -1.48
CA SER A 71 0.34 -7.90 -2.63
C SER A 71 0.86 -6.90 -3.65
N SER A 72 1.46 -5.79 -3.20
CA SER A 72 2.08 -4.83 -4.10
C SER A 72 3.30 -5.42 -4.81
N SER A 73 4.06 -6.27 -4.12
CA SER A 73 5.20 -6.95 -4.71
C SER A 73 4.77 -7.91 -5.83
N VAL A 74 3.72 -8.69 -5.57
CA VAL A 74 3.17 -9.59 -6.58
C VAL A 74 2.71 -8.81 -7.80
N LEU A 75 2.00 -7.71 -7.58
CA LEU A 75 1.51 -6.87 -8.67
C LEU A 75 2.68 -6.23 -9.43
N THR A 76 3.72 -5.78 -8.73
CA THR A 76 4.91 -5.20 -9.35
C THR A 76 5.57 -6.22 -10.28
N GLU A 77 5.71 -7.47 -9.82
CA GLU A 77 6.30 -8.52 -10.65
C GLU A 77 5.44 -8.82 -11.88
N ALA A 78 4.11 -8.83 -11.73
CA ALA A 78 3.20 -9.04 -12.84
C ALA A 78 3.32 -7.92 -13.89
N LEU A 79 3.65 -6.72 -13.47
CA LEU A 79 3.81 -5.56 -14.36
C LEU A 79 5.23 -5.37 -14.88
N ARG A 80 6.17 -6.18 -14.42
CA ARG A 80 7.59 -5.99 -14.73
C ARG A 80 7.89 -5.93 -16.22
N SER A 81 7.20 -6.74 -17.03
CA SER A 81 7.39 -6.72 -18.47
C SER A 81 6.84 -5.47 -19.15
N ARG A 82 5.89 -4.81 -18.50
CA ARG A 82 5.15 -3.66 -19.02
C ARG A 82 4.44 -3.93 -20.35
N LYS A 83 4.12 -5.21 -20.60
CA LYS A 83 3.48 -5.64 -21.85
C LYS A 83 2.12 -6.29 -21.65
N VAL A 84 1.84 -6.78 -20.44
CA VAL A 84 0.63 -7.55 -20.16
C VAL A 84 -0.04 -6.98 -18.92
N MET A 85 -1.36 -6.82 -18.99
CA MET A 85 -2.13 -6.40 -17.83
C MET A 85 -2.09 -7.48 -16.75
N PRO A 86 -2.02 -7.10 -15.47
CA PRO A 86 -2.05 -8.08 -14.40
C PRO A 86 -3.43 -8.72 -14.27
N ASP A 87 -3.48 -9.87 -13.58
CA ASP A 87 -4.74 -10.53 -13.29
C ASP A 87 -5.61 -9.67 -12.38
N ALA A 88 -6.93 -9.73 -12.59
CA ALA A 88 -7.87 -8.98 -11.76
C ALA A 88 -7.71 -9.33 -10.27
N GLU A 89 -7.42 -10.59 -9.95
CA GLU A 89 -7.21 -11.02 -8.57
C GLU A 89 -6.03 -10.31 -7.91
N GLN A 90 -4.96 -10.10 -8.66
CA GLN A 90 -3.77 -9.40 -8.14
C GLN A 90 -4.07 -7.95 -7.83
N VAL A 91 -4.84 -7.30 -8.70
CA VAL A 91 -5.26 -5.91 -8.49
C VAL A 91 -6.22 -5.82 -7.30
N GLU A 92 -7.19 -6.72 -7.22
CA GLU A 92 -8.15 -6.74 -6.12
C GLU A 92 -7.48 -6.94 -4.77
N GLU A 93 -6.47 -7.78 -4.70
CA GLU A 93 -5.76 -8.05 -3.46
C GLU A 93 -5.06 -6.78 -2.95
N VAL A 94 -4.43 -6.03 -3.83
CA VAL A 94 -3.82 -4.74 -3.46
C VAL A 94 -4.89 -3.76 -2.98
N CYS A 95 -6.01 -3.68 -3.69
CA CYS A 95 -7.10 -2.78 -3.30
C CYS A 95 -7.67 -3.16 -1.93
N LYS A 96 -7.87 -4.43 -1.70
CA LYS A 96 -8.40 -4.95 -0.44
C LYS A 96 -7.46 -4.60 0.72
N ASP A 97 -6.17 -4.88 0.55
CA ASP A 97 -5.19 -4.62 1.60
C ASP A 97 -5.06 -3.12 1.87
N TYR A 98 -5.05 -2.32 0.82
CA TYR A 98 -4.97 -0.87 0.96
C TYR A 98 -6.19 -0.29 1.67
N ASN A 99 -7.39 -0.71 1.28
CA ASN A 99 -8.63 -0.21 1.89
C ASN A 99 -8.73 -0.60 3.36
N LYS A 100 -8.27 -1.79 3.70
CA LYS A 100 -8.28 -2.26 5.08
C LYS A 100 -7.40 -1.36 5.95
N ILE A 101 -6.24 -0.97 5.44
CA ILE A 101 -5.35 -0.05 6.14
C ILE A 101 -6.00 1.32 6.30
N ARG A 102 -6.63 1.83 5.24
CA ARG A 102 -7.31 3.13 5.31
C ARG A 102 -8.43 3.14 6.33
N GLU A 103 -9.21 2.07 6.40
CA GLU A 103 -10.26 1.94 7.40
C GLU A 103 -9.67 1.98 8.81
N THR A 104 -8.56 1.30 9.01
CA THR A 104 -7.88 1.28 10.30
C THR A 104 -7.37 2.66 10.68
N ILE A 105 -6.80 3.39 9.72
CA ILE A 105 -6.33 4.77 9.96
C ILE A 105 -7.50 5.67 10.34
N THR A 106 -8.63 5.54 9.66
CA THR A 106 -9.84 6.30 9.98
C THR A 106 -10.29 6.04 11.40
N GLU A 107 -10.29 4.78 11.83
CA GLU A 107 -10.61 4.43 13.21
C GLU A 107 -9.63 5.04 14.20
N TYR A 108 -8.34 5.03 13.87
CA TYR A 108 -7.31 5.64 14.72
C TYR A 108 -7.57 7.14 14.91
N LYS A 109 -7.93 7.83 13.85
CA LYS A 109 -8.20 9.27 13.91
C LYS A 109 -9.38 9.64 14.78
N LYS A 110 -10.33 8.74 14.94
CA LYS A 110 -11.52 8.98 15.77
C LYS A 110 -11.25 8.87 17.27
N ARG A 111 -10.11 8.37 17.67
CA ARG A 111 -9.74 8.21 19.07
C ARG A 111 -9.11 9.51 19.65
#